data_8fe96e7593f209d47c658a65fe8f8d6c
#
_entry.id   8fe96e7593f209d47c658a65fe8f8d6c
#
_cell.length_a   1.000
_cell.length_b   1.000
_cell.length_c   1.000
_cell.angle_alpha   90.00
_cell.angle_beta   90.00
_cell.angle_gamma   90.00
#
_symmetry.space_group_name_H-M   'P 1'
#
loop_
_entity.id
_entity.type
_entity.pdbx_description
1 polymer ?
#
loop_
_entity_poly.entity_id
_entity_poly.type
_entity_poly.pdbx_seq_one_letter_code
_entity_poly.pdbx_strand_id
1 'polypeptide(L)'
;MKGAELVRQGDASRGCFLIRAGSVEARIALPGGGSLPVAQFGDGEMFGEMALIERGVVSATVIAQSNVDAFFVGRDDFRALVASREISALETQRAITRALSDRLRMLNDRVKAFPAVEDRPANGAAPAADPLAGIRRSRHASFDWKAFLPLLSFFEGFDEQEMDELVSTGSVLELPRGDWAFVAGRPAESCFLVVRGALEIFIRGENRERRVAIAGPGELVGFMAVVNAAPRANNARVREACCLLEIPRAAFLEIYNGGSGTTVSLHHAIHRSLMRSLGRTNTQLTRLISHARLSAAENQAAELEAALHGQIFRAEA
;
A
#
# COMPACT_ATOMS: atom_id res chain seq x y z
N MET A 1 -12.36 28.26 2.90
CA MET A 1 -13.37 28.49 3.98
C MET A 1 -13.73 27.13 4.58
N LYS A 2 -14.01 27.04 5.87
CA LYS A 2 -14.45 25.83 6.55
C LYS A 2 -15.70 25.25 5.89
N GLY A 3 -15.72 23.93 5.67
CA GLY A 3 -16.82 23.21 5.00
C GLY A 3 -16.76 23.20 3.47
N ALA A 4 -15.82 23.94 2.86
CA ALA A 4 -15.67 23.95 1.41
C ALA A 4 -15.09 22.60 0.92
N GLU A 5 -15.67 22.06 -0.13
CA GLU A 5 -15.12 20.93 -0.88
C GLU A 5 -14.02 21.44 -1.80
N LEU A 6 -12.80 20.95 -1.58
CA LEU A 6 -11.61 21.39 -2.34
C LEU A 6 -11.40 20.53 -3.58
N VAL A 7 -11.64 19.24 -3.47
CA VAL A 7 -11.62 18.28 -4.57
C VAL A 7 -12.70 17.22 -4.32
N ARG A 8 -13.28 16.68 -5.38
CA ARG A 8 -14.34 15.66 -5.32
C ARG A 8 -13.85 14.31 -5.82
N GLN A 9 -14.21 13.26 -5.10
CA GLN A 9 -13.97 11.88 -5.53
C GLN A 9 -14.57 11.62 -6.91
N GLY A 10 -13.78 11.06 -7.81
CA GLY A 10 -14.19 10.77 -9.20
C GLY A 10 -13.87 11.88 -10.21
N ASP A 11 -13.57 13.11 -9.76
CA ASP A 11 -13.15 14.19 -10.67
C ASP A 11 -11.76 13.91 -11.23
N ALA A 12 -11.44 14.52 -12.37
CA ALA A 12 -10.10 14.43 -12.97
C ALA A 12 -9.05 15.07 -12.05
N SER A 13 -8.04 14.28 -11.69
CA SER A 13 -6.94 14.76 -10.85
C SER A 13 -5.95 15.60 -11.67
N ARG A 14 -5.57 16.79 -11.18
CA ARG A 14 -4.71 17.77 -11.90
C ARG A 14 -3.38 18.03 -11.23
N GLY A 15 -3.26 17.81 -9.93
CA GLY A 15 -2.07 18.12 -9.14
C GLY A 15 -2.32 17.90 -7.65
N CYS A 16 -1.38 18.31 -6.82
CA CYS A 16 -1.47 18.19 -5.37
C CYS A 16 -1.52 19.58 -4.70
N PHE A 17 -1.93 19.57 -3.46
CA PHE A 17 -1.96 20.73 -2.58
C PHE A 17 -1.02 20.52 -1.41
N LEU A 18 -0.14 21.48 -1.13
CA LEU A 18 0.67 21.56 0.08
C LEU A 18 0.02 22.57 1.02
N ILE A 19 -0.44 22.15 2.16
CA ILE A 19 -1.14 23.00 3.13
C ILE A 19 -0.12 23.87 3.83
N ARG A 20 -0.26 25.20 3.69
CA ARG A 20 0.52 26.19 4.41
C ARG A 20 -0.07 26.48 5.78
N ALA A 21 -1.40 26.53 5.86
CA ALA A 21 -2.13 26.75 7.09
C ALA A 21 -3.55 26.18 7.00
N GLY A 22 -4.04 25.61 8.09
CA GLY A 22 -5.37 25.04 8.20
C GLY A 22 -5.39 23.52 8.16
N SER A 23 -6.57 22.95 8.07
CA SER A 23 -6.76 21.49 8.08
C SER A 23 -7.88 21.05 7.14
N VAL A 24 -7.72 19.86 6.57
CA VAL A 24 -8.67 19.22 5.66
C VAL A 24 -8.90 17.76 6.06
N GLU A 25 -10.04 17.21 5.65
CA GLU A 25 -10.39 15.81 5.84
C GLU A 25 -10.73 15.17 4.49
N ALA A 26 -10.08 14.04 4.21
CA ALA A 26 -10.39 13.23 3.04
C ALA A 26 -11.43 12.16 3.39
N ARG A 27 -12.45 12.03 2.54
CA ARG A 27 -13.59 11.11 2.70
C ARG A 27 -13.81 10.29 1.43
N ILE A 28 -14.09 9.01 1.58
CA ILE A 28 -14.54 8.13 0.49
C ILE A 28 -16.04 7.90 0.59
N ALA A 29 -16.72 7.90 -0.56
CA ALA A 29 -18.13 7.54 -0.63
C ALA A 29 -18.32 6.05 -0.32
N LEU A 30 -19.39 5.71 0.40
CA LEU A 30 -19.72 4.32 0.73
C LEU A 30 -20.87 3.83 -0.16
N PRO A 31 -20.85 2.56 -0.58
CA PRO A 31 -22.02 1.92 -1.17
C PRO A 31 -23.21 2.01 -0.21
N GLY A 32 -24.39 2.36 -0.74
CA GLY A 32 -25.58 2.56 0.10
C GLY A 32 -25.68 3.94 0.78
N GLY A 33 -24.77 4.86 0.45
CA GLY A 33 -24.83 6.25 0.93
C GLY A 33 -23.90 6.54 2.12
N GLY A 34 -23.67 7.83 2.34
CA GLY A 34 -22.75 8.34 3.34
C GLY A 34 -21.28 8.32 2.89
N SER A 35 -20.39 8.76 3.77
CA SER A 35 -18.95 8.80 3.49
C SER A 35 -18.14 8.39 4.71
N LEU A 36 -16.93 7.85 4.46
CA LEU A 36 -15.98 7.43 5.49
C LEU A 36 -14.79 8.39 5.50
N PRO A 37 -14.44 9.01 6.63
CA PRO A 37 -13.18 9.73 6.75
C PRO A 37 -12.01 8.74 6.70
N VAL A 38 -11.08 8.98 5.78
CA VAL A 38 -9.91 8.09 5.55
C VAL A 38 -8.60 8.74 5.95
N ALA A 39 -8.51 10.08 5.92
CA ALA A 39 -7.33 10.82 6.34
C ALA A 39 -7.70 12.24 6.77
N GLN A 40 -6.83 12.82 7.60
CA GLN A 40 -6.81 14.25 7.91
C GLN A 40 -5.43 14.79 7.57
N PHE A 41 -5.38 16.04 7.13
CA PHE A 41 -4.14 16.72 6.77
C PHE A 41 -4.14 18.11 7.40
N GLY A 42 -2.97 18.52 7.92
CA GLY A 42 -2.74 19.81 8.54
C GLY A 42 -1.58 20.58 7.91
N ASP A 43 -1.08 21.57 8.64
CA ASP A 43 0.03 22.43 8.21
C ASP A 43 1.27 21.61 7.84
N GLY A 44 1.86 21.91 6.68
CA GLY A 44 3.03 21.22 6.13
C GLY A 44 2.73 19.88 5.45
N GLU A 45 1.50 19.39 5.50
CA GLU A 45 1.11 18.14 4.86
C GLU A 45 0.54 18.37 3.45
N MET A 46 0.60 17.32 2.62
CA MET A 46 0.09 17.38 1.25
C MET A 46 -1.05 16.39 1.02
N PHE A 47 -1.97 16.75 0.12
CA PHE A 47 -3.01 15.86 -0.39
C PHE A 47 -3.14 15.98 -1.91
N GLY A 48 -3.71 14.95 -2.55
CA GLY A 48 -3.82 14.89 -4.01
C GLY A 48 -2.50 14.52 -4.70
N GLU A 49 -1.49 14.08 -3.96
CA GLU A 49 -0.16 13.66 -4.43
C GLU A 49 -0.22 12.56 -5.49
N MET A 50 -1.27 11.73 -5.46
CA MET A 50 -1.50 10.68 -6.47
C MET A 50 -1.65 11.27 -7.87
N ALA A 51 -2.19 12.49 -7.98
CA ALA A 51 -2.32 13.21 -9.24
C ALA A 51 -0.98 13.56 -9.91
N LEU A 52 0.09 13.68 -9.13
CA LEU A 52 1.44 13.96 -9.65
C LEU A 52 2.04 12.74 -10.35
N ILE A 53 1.64 11.54 -9.93
CA ILE A 53 2.23 10.27 -10.37
C ILE A 53 1.50 9.73 -11.60
N GLU A 54 0.19 9.58 -11.51
CA GLU A 54 -0.63 9.00 -12.57
C GLU A 54 -1.77 9.93 -13.00
N ARG A 55 -2.13 9.83 -14.29
CA ARG A 55 -3.39 10.41 -14.76
C ARG A 55 -4.53 9.52 -14.25
N GLY A 56 -5.46 10.10 -13.54
CA GLY A 56 -6.57 9.36 -12.97
C GLY A 56 -7.62 10.27 -12.37
N VAL A 57 -8.47 9.69 -11.56
CA VAL A 57 -9.50 10.41 -10.84
C VAL A 57 -9.09 10.61 -9.38
N VAL A 58 -9.63 11.64 -8.77
CA VAL A 58 -9.49 11.92 -7.33
C VAL A 58 -10.03 10.74 -6.53
N SER A 59 -9.24 10.19 -5.64
CA SER A 59 -9.56 8.96 -4.88
C SER A 59 -10.48 9.20 -3.69
N ALA A 60 -10.59 10.44 -3.20
CA ALA A 60 -11.40 10.82 -2.05
C ALA A 60 -11.84 12.29 -2.18
N THR A 61 -13.03 12.63 -1.71
CA THR A 61 -13.46 14.02 -1.54
C THR A 61 -12.69 14.65 -0.39
N VAL A 62 -12.13 15.84 -0.57
CA VAL A 62 -11.40 16.57 0.47
C VAL A 62 -12.18 17.82 0.88
N ILE A 63 -12.49 17.92 2.16
CA ILE A 63 -13.32 18.98 2.75
C ILE A 63 -12.49 19.76 3.78
N ALA A 64 -12.52 21.07 3.66
CA ALA A 64 -11.86 21.99 4.59
C ALA A 64 -12.50 21.91 6.00
N GLN A 65 -11.70 21.63 7.03
CA GLN A 65 -12.13 21.61 8.44
C GLN A 65 -11.92 22.97 9.12
N SER A 66 -11.04 23.80 8.55
CA SER A 66 -10.79 25.20 8.95
C SER A 66 -10.68 26.09 7.72
N ASN A 67 -10.28 27.35 7.88
CA ASN A 67 -9.79 28.12 6.74
C ASN A 67 -8.46 27.55 6.28
N VAL A 68 -8.35 27.24 5.00
CA VAL A 68 -7.18 26.59 4.39
C VAL A 68 -6.48 27.55 3.45
N ASP A 69 -5.18 27.64 3.60
CA ASP A 69 -4.25 28.28 2.67
C ASP A 69 -3.26 27.19 2.20
N ALA A 70 -3.13 27.02 0.89
CA ALA A 70 -2.35 25.92 0.32
C ALA A 70 -1.71 26.33 -1.02
N PHE A 71 -0.51 25.79 -1.29
CA PHE A 71 0.11 25.85 -2.60
C PHE A 71 -0.44 24.73 -3.48
N PHE A 72 -0.71 25.03 -4.73
CA PHE A 72 -1.06 24.02 -5.73
C PHE A 72 0.15 23.72 -6.60
N VAL A 73 0.47 22.44 -6.77
CA VAL A 73 1.54 21.94 -7.66
C VAL A 73 0.89 21.13 -8.77
N GLY A 74 0.97 21.63 -9.99
CA GLY A 74 0.47 20.95 -11.18
C GLY A 74 1.32 19.72 -11.52
N ARG A 75 0.68 18.72 -12.14
CA ARG A 75 1.39 17.48 -12.56
C ARG A 75 2.53 17.75 -13.52
N ASP A 76 2.28 18.61 -14.53
CA ASP A 76 3.27 18.85 -15.59
C ASP A 76 4.46 19.65 -15.05
N ASP A 77 4.22 20.62 -14.15
CA ASP A 77 5.27 21.36 -13.44
C ASP A 77 6.11 20.40 -12.57
N PHE A 78 5.46 19.49 -11.85
CA PHE A 78 6.15 18.49 -11.04
C PHE A 78 7.01 17.56 -11.90
N ARG A 79 6.49 17.11 -13.06
CA ARG A 79 7.24 16.27 -14.00
C ARG A 79 8.46 16.98 -14.56
N ALA A 80 8.31 18.25 -14.93
CA ALA A 80 9.44 19.06 -15.39
C ALA A 80 10.51 19.21 -14.29
N LEU A 81 10.08 19.45 -13.06
CA LEU A 81 10.96 19.53 -11.90
C LEU A 81 11.71 18.21 -11.65
N VAL A 82 11.02 17.06 -11.72
CA VAL A 82 11.65 15.75 -11.58
C VAL A 82 12.64 15.44 -12.71
N ALA A 83 12.30 15.83 -13.95
CA ALA A 83 13.17 15.64 -15.10
C ALA A 83 14.46 16.46 -15.01
N SER A 84 14.45 17.61 -14.30
CA SER A 84 15.65 18.41 -14.04
C SER A 84 16.64 17.75 -13.07
N ARG A 85 16.21 16.70 -12.35
CA ARG A 85 16.98 15.97 -11.32
C ARG A 85 17.53 16.88 -10.22
N GLU A 86 16.89 18.00 -9.98
CA GLU A 86 17.27 18.88 -8.89
C GLU A 86 17.04 18.22 -7.53
N ILE A 87 17.85 18.59 -6.55
CA ILE A 87 17.79 18.04 -5.18
C ILE A 87 16.39 18.22 -4.60
N SER A 88 15.78 19.38 -4.80
CA SER A 88 14.41 19.70 -4.34
C SER A 88 13.35 18.74 -4.91
N ALA A 89 13.50 18.34 -6.19
CA ALA A 89 12.61 17.37 -6.82
C ALA A 89 12.73 15.98 -6.22
N LEU A 90 13.97 15.53 -5.98
CA LEU A 90 14.25 14.23 -5.36
C LEU A 90 13.76 14.19 -3.91
N GLU A 91 13.94 15.28 -3.15
CA GLU A 91 13.40 15.40 -1.79
C GLU A 91 11.87 15.38 -1.78
N THR A 92 11.23 16.02 -2.75
CA THR A 92 9.77 16.00 -2.91
C THR A 92 9.29 14.56 -3.21
N GLN A 93 9.98 13.81 -4.08
CA GLN A 93 9.64 12.40 -4.33
C GLN A 93 9.76 11.53 -3.06
N ARG A 94 10.80 11.76 -2.25
CA ARG A 94 10.96 11.05 -0.97
C ARG A 94 9.85 11.44 0.02
N ALA A 95 9.44 12.71 0.06
CA ALA A 95 8.33 13.16 0.89
C ALA A 95 7.01 12.49 0.46
N ILE A 96 6.74 12.40 -0.85
CA ILE A 96 5.59 11.65 -1.39
C ILE A 96 5.65 10.18 -0.97
N THR A 97 6.79 9.52 -1.10
CA THR A 97 6.95 8.12 -0.68
C THR A 97 6.59 7.94 0.80
N ARG A 98 7.06 8.84 1.67
CA ARG A 98 6.75 8.79 3.11
C ARG A 98 5.26 8.99 3.37
N ALA A 99 4.67 10.03 2.79
CA ALA A 99 3.24 10.35 2.96
C ALA A 99 2.34 9.18 2.52
N LEU A 100 2.59 8.59 1.34
CA LEU A 100 1.86 7.42 0.84
C LEU A 100 2.06 6.18 1.73
N SER A 101 3.29 5.97 2.23
CA SER A 101 3.62 4.85 3.13
C SER A 101 2.90 4.96 4.47
N ASP A 102 2.89 6.15 5.06
CA ASP A 102 2.21 6.39 6.35
C ASP A 102 0.70 6.25 6.21
N ARG A 103 0.13 6.76 5.11
CA ARG A 103 -1.29 6.59 4.79
C ARG A 103 -1.67 5.12 4.61
N LEU A 104 -0.85 4.35 3.90
CA LEU A 104 -1.08 2.91 3.73
C LEU A 104 -1.01 2.18 5.07
N ARG A 105 -0.07 2.56 5.96
CA ARG A 105 0.04 2.02 7.31
C ARG A 105 -1.23 2.29 8.10
N MET A 106 -1.70 3.54 8.14
CA MET A 106 -2.94 3.91 8.84
C MET A 106 -4.16 3.15 8.33
N LEU A 107 -4.30 2.98 7.00
CA LEU A 107 -5.40 2.21 6.42
C LEU A 107 -5.31 0.73 6.77
N ASN A 108 -4.11 0.15 6.73
CA ASN A 108 -3.89 -1.24 7.14
C ASN A 108 -4.25 -1.45 8.62
N ASP A 109 -3.90 -0.50 9.51
CA ASP A 109 -4.25 -0.59 10.92
C ASP A 109 -5.76 -0.48 11.15
N ARG A 110 -6.47 0.33 10.35
CA ARG A 110 -7.94 0.33 10.35
C ARG A 110 -8.52 -1.01 9.89
N VAL A 111 -7.99 -1.60 8.83
CA VAL A 111 -8.42 -2.94 8.37
C VAL A 111 -8.19 -3.98 9.47
N LYS A 112 -7.06 -3.89 10.21
CA LYS A 112 -6.76 -4.79 11.34
C LYS A 112 -7.78 -4.67 12.48
N ALA A 113 -8.30 -3.48 12.74
CA ALA A 113 -9.22 -3.21 13.84
C ALA A 113 -10.64 -3.79 13.60
N PHE A 114 -11.01 -4.11 12.36
CA PHE A 114 -12.31 -4.73 12.09
C PHE A 114 -12.33 -6.19 12.57
N PRO A 115 -13.44 -6.65 13.23
CA PRO A 115 -13.63 -8.06 13.52
C PRO A 115 -13.58 -8.87 12.23
N ALA A 116 -12.83 -9.96 12.23
CA ALA A 116 -12.53 -10.64 10.99
C ALA A 116 -13.60 -11.66 10.62
N VAL A 117 -14.24 -11.43 9.50
CA VAL A 117 -15.02 -12.44 8.77
C VAL A 117 -14.09 -13.42 8.03
N GLU A 118 -12.84 -13.01 7.75
CA GLU A 118 -11.90 -13.76 6.90
C GLU A 118 -10.66 -14.29 7.65
N ASP A 119 -10.65 -14.27 9.00
CA ASP A 119 -9.53 -14.85 9.76
C ASP A 119 -9.54 -16.36 9.62
N ARG A 120 -8.38 -16.91 9.25
CA ARG A 120 -8.17 -18.35 9.20
C ARG A 120 -7.30 -18.81 10.37
N PRO A 121 -7.36 -20.09 10.77
CA PRO A 121 -6.43 -20.64 11.76
C PRO A 121 -4.97 -20.38 11.33
N ALA A 122 -4.12 -20.06 12.29
CA ALA A 122 -2.70 -19.92 12.04
C ALA A 122 -2.09 -21.23 11.58
N ASN A 123 -1.38 -21.22 10.45
CA ASN A 123 -0.78 -22.42 9.89
C ASN A 123 0.69 -22.52 10.30
N GLY A 124 0.99 -23.41 11.22
CA GLY A 124 2.34 -23.67 11.75
C GLY A 124 2.86 -22.52 12.64
N ALA A 125 4.06 -22.65 13.18
CA ALA A 125 4.75 -21.59 13.92
C ALA A 125 5.48 -20.65 12.97
N ALA A 126 5.58 -19.35 13.33
CA ALA A 126 6.47 -18.46 12.61
C ALA A 126 7.93 -18.86 12.85
N PRO A 127 8.82 -18.76 11.85
CA PRO A 127 10.24 -19.06 12.02
C PRO A 127 10.86 -18.24 13.16
N ALA A 128 11.54 -18.91 14.08
CA ALA A 128 12.26 -18.23 15.17
C ALA A 128 13.56 -17.56 14.69
N ALA A 129 14.15 -18.08 13.61
CA ALA A 129 15.33 -17.51 12.94
C ALA A 129 14.95 -16.76 11.66
N ASP A 130 15.92 -16.13 11.00
CA ASP A 130 15.73 -15.55 9.67
C ASP A 130 15.30 -16.65 8.70
N PRO A 131 14.11 -16.55 8.07
CA PRO A 131 13.62 -17.59 7.17
C PRO A 131 14.46 -17.76 5.92
N LEU A 132 15.29 -16.77 5.57
CA LEU A 132 16.20 -16.81 4.42
C LEU A 132 17.62 -17.23 4.82
N ALA A 133 17.87 -17.54 6.11
CA ALA A 133 19.15 -18.08 6.54
C ALA A 133 19.39 -19.44 5.86
N GLY A 134 20.52 -19.57 5.14
CA GLY A 134 20.86 -20.78 4.40
C GLY A 134 20.23 -20.91 3.01
N ILE A 135 19.29 -20.03 2.62
CA ILE A 135 18.79 -20.00 1.25
C ILE A 135 19.88 -19.51 0.31
N ARG A 136 20.11 -20.28 -0.77
CA ARG A 136 21.12 -19.96 -1.77
C ARG A 136 20.73 -18.72 -2.56
N ARG A 137 21.56 -17.70 -2.48
CA ARG A 137 21.49 -16.51 -3.33
C ARG A 137 22.27 -16.77 -4.62
N SER A 138 21.64 -16.50 -5.76
CA SER A 138 22.23 -16.78 -7.07
C SER A 138 22.04 -15.59 -8.02
N ARG A 139 22.86 -15.53 -9.07
CA ARG A 139 22.62 -14.68 -10.24
C ARG A 139 21.79 -15.38 -11.32
N HIS A 140 21.51 -16.66 -11.13
CA HIS A 140 20.81 -17.51 -12.08
C HIS A 140 19.58 -18.13 -11.38
N ALA A 141 18.50 -18.27 -12.10
CA ALA A 141 17.33 -19.03 -11.71
C ALA A 141 17.21 -20.31 -12.56
N SER A 142 16.24 -21.14 -12.24
CA SER A 142 15.91 -22.35 -13.00
C SER A 142 15.36 -22.06 -14.42
N PHE A 143 15.14 -20.79 -14.75
CA PHE A 143 14.64 -20.29 -16.05
C PHE A 143 15.32 -18.95 -16.38
N ASP A 144 15.17 -18.48 -17.62
CA ASP A 144 15.65 -17.15 -18.03
C ASP A 144 14.77 -16.04 -17.45
N TRP A 145 15.01 -15.72 -16.18
CA TRP A 145 14.23 -14.73 -15.44
C TRP A 145 14.45 -13.31 -15.95
N LYS A 146 15.60 -13.02 -16.57
CA LYS A 146 15.91 -11.68 -17.09
C LYS A 146 15.02 -11.31 -18.28
N ALA A 147 14.65 -12.27 -19.10
CA ALA A 147 13.74 -12.05 -20.22
C ALA A 147 12.33 -11.60 -19.78
N PHE A 148 11.94 -11.84 -18.52
CA PHE A 148 10.67 -11.39 -17.96
C PHE A 148 10.69 -9.98 -17.40
N LEU A 149 11.86 -9.42 -17.08
CA LEU A 149 11.98 -8.12 -16.42
C LEU A 149 11.26 -6.98 -17.18
N PRO A 150 11.44 -6.82 -18.52
CA PRO A 150 10.76 -5.76 -19.24
C PRO A 150 9.23 -5.89 -19.25
N LEU A 151 8.70 -7.08 -18.97
CA LEU A 151 7.27 -7.34 -18.91
C LEU A 151 6.65 -7.01 -17.54
N LEU A 152 7.49 -6.83 -16.51
CA LEU A 152 7.01 -6.52 -15.18
C LEU A 152 6.61 -5.05 -15.07
N SER A 153 5.42 -4.79 -14.54
CA SER A 153 4.91 -3.42 -14.35
C SER A 153 5.80 -2.55 -13.43
N PHE A 154 6.69 -3.16 -12.67
CA PHE A 154 7.68 -2.45 -11.88
C PHE A 154 8.65 -1.67 -12.76
N PHE A 155 9.12 -2.28 -13.86
CA PHE A 155 10.10 -1.69 -14.77
C PHE A 155 9.50 -0.78 -15.85
N GLU A 156 8.20 -0.55 -15.81
CA GLU A 156 7.57 0.41 -16.69
C GLU A 156 8.19 1.81 -16.49
N GLY A 157 8.79 2.36 -17.55
CA GLY A 157 9.48 3.65 -17.55
C GLY A 157 10.97 3.58 -17.20
N PHE A 158 11.53 2.40 -16.92
CA PHE A 158 12.98 2.20 -16.86
C PHE A 158 13.52 2.02 -18.28
N ASP A 159 14.68 2.60 -18.57
CA ASP A 159 15.48 2.18 -19.71
C ASP A 159 16.28 0.91 -19.38
N GLU A 160 16.95 0.35 -20.38
CA GLU A 160 17.71 -0.91 -20.23
C GLU A 160 18.87 -0.76 -19.23
N GLN A 161 19.56 0.37 -19.26
CA GLN A 161 20.67 0.66 -18.36
C GLN A 161 20.21 0.82 -16.90
N GLU A 162 19.12 1.56 -16.68
CA GLU A 162 18.51 1.75 -15.36
C GLU A 162 18.02 0.43 -14.76
N MET A 163 17.43 -0.43 -15.61
CA MET A 163 17.00 -1.76 -15.20
C MET A 163 18.20 -2.64 -14.81
N ASP A 164 19.25 -2.67 -15.64
CA ASP A 164 20.46 -3.44 -15.36
C ASP A 164 21.18 -2.93 -14.11
N GLU A 165 21.26 -1.62 -13.88
CA GLU A 165 21.82 -1.02 -12.67
C GLU A 165 21.12 -1.56 -11.43
N LEU A 166 19.79 -1.48 -11.37
CA LEU A 166 19.01 -1.96 -10.23
C LEU A 166 19.15 -3.48 -10.04
N VAL A 167 19.02 -4.24 -11.11
CA VAL A 167 19.06 -5.70 -11.08
C VAL A 167 20.44 -6.24 -10.69
N SER A 168 21.51 -5.57 -11.11
CA SER A 168 22.88 -5.96 -10.78
C SER A 168 23.18 -5.90 -9.28
N THR A 169 22.44 -5.09 -8.52
CA THR A 169 22.60 -4.98 -7.06
C THR A 169 21.98 -6.13 -6.28
N GLY A 170 21.06 -6.87 -6.91
CA GLY A 170 20.26 -7.91 -6.26
C GLY A 170 20.78 -9.33 -6.51
N SER A 171 20.12 -10.27 -5.88
CA SER A 171 20.31 -11.71 -6.06
C SER A 171 18.96 -12.41 -6.22
N VAL A 172 18.95 -13.50 -6.97
CA VAL A 172 17.74 -14.31 -7.18
C VAL A 172 17.61 -15.33 -6.06
N LEU A 173 16.38 -15.43 -5.53
CA LEU A 173 15.93 -16.46 -4.62
C LEU A 173 14.82 -17.28 -5.27
N GLU A 174 14.94 -18.59 -5.28
CA GLU A 174 13.84 -19.48 -5.63
C GLU A 174 13.30 -20.12 -4.35
N LEU A 175 12.06 -19.84 -4.02
CA LEU A 175 11.41 -20.28 -2.81
C LEU A 175 10.21 -21.17 -3.15
N PRO A 176 10.14 -22.39 -2.61
CA PRO A 176 8.99 -23.28 -2.78
C PRO A 176 7.78 -22.76 -2.02
N ARG A 177 6.60 -23.30 -2.37
CA ARG A 177 5.34 -22.98 -1.69
C ARG A 177 5.42 -23.32 -0.19
N GLY A 178 4.99 -22.37 0.64
CA GLY A 178 4.95 -22.48 2.09
C GLY A 178 6.14 -21.84 2.80
N ASP A 179 7.25 -21.59 2.09
CA ASP A 179 8.40 -20.90 2.64
C ASP A 179 8.08 -19.45 3.00
N TRP A 180 8.83 -18.92 3.94
CA TRP A 180 8.68 -17.53 4.39
C TRP A 180 9.72 -16.65 3.72
N ALA A 181 9.28 -15.49 3.20
CA ALA A 181 10.20 -14.48 2.71
C ALA A 181 10.65 -13.53 3.84
N PHE A 182 9.76 -13.22 4.78
CA PHE A 182 10.09 -12.45 5.99
C PHE A 182 9.01 -12.57 7.06
N VAL A 183 9.37 -12.21 8.29
CA VAL A 183 8.53 -12.28 9.48
C VAL A 183 8.36 -10.89 10.09
N ALA A 184 7.14 -10.56 10.54
CA ALA A 184 6.83 -9.33 11.26
C ALA A 184 7.70 -9.14 12.50
N GLY A 185 8.05 -7.88 12.81
CA GLY A 185 8.92 -7.52 13.94
C GLY A 185 10.42 -7.70 13.67
N ARG A 186 10.82 -8.38 12.59
CA ARG A 186 12.23 -8.54 12.23
C ARG A 186 12.80 -7.31 11.52
N PRO A 187 14.11 -7.07 11.62
CA PRO A 187 14.80 -6.06 10.83
C PRO A 187 14.59 -6.25 9.32
N ALA A 188 14.54 -5.17 8.58
CA ALA A 188 14.39 -5.17 7.13
C ALA A 188 15.74 -5.01 6.44
N GLU A 189 16.46 -6.11 6.24
CA GLU A 189 17.79 -6.13 5.62
C GLU A 189 17.75 -6.15 4.08
N SER A 190 16.57 -6.35 3.49
CA SER A 190 16.36 -6.37 2.04
C SER A 190 14.91 -6.06 1.69
N CYS A 191 14.63 -5.82 0.40
CA CYS A 191 13.29 -5.87 -0.18
C CYS A 191 13.29 -6.83 -1.37
N PHE A 192 12.11 -7.19 -1.86
CA PHE A 192 11.94 -8.26 -2.84
C PHE A 192 11.04 -7.81 -3.98
N LEU A 193 11.51 -7.94 -5.22
CA LEU A 193 10.67 -7.85 -6.40
C LEU A 193 10.22 -9.26 -6.78
N VAL A 194 8.91 -9.47 -6.88
CA VAL A 194 8.38 -10.75 -7.35
C VAL A 194 8.55 -10.82 -8.87
N VAL A 195 9.38 -11.75 -9.33
CA VAL A 195 9.58 -12.01 -10.77
C VAL A 195 8.58 -13.05 -11.28
N ARG A 196 8.34 -14.10 -10.50
CA ARG A 196 7.37 -15.16 -10.80
C ARG A 196 6.78 -15.72 -9.51
N GLY A 197 5.56 -16.25 -9.57
CA GLY A 197 4.86 -16.83 -8.42
C GLY A 197 4.07 -15.78 -7.64
N ALA A 198 3.73 -16.07 -6.38
CA ALA A 198 2.95 -15.17 -5.54
C ALA A 198 3.35 -15.27 -4.07
N LEU A 199 3.48 -14.11 -3.43
CA LEU A 199 3.65 -13.97 -1.98
C LEU A 199 2.32 -13.59 -1.33
N GLU A 200 1.98 -14.25 -0.26
CA GLU A 200 0.90 -13.85 0.62
C GLU A 200 1.44 -12.95 1.73
N ILE A 201 0.91 -11.73 1.81
CA ILE A 201 1.21 -10.78 2.88
C ILE A 201 0.09 -10.89 3.91
N PHE A 202 0.44 -11.14 5.16
CA PHE A 202 -0.54 -11.38 6.21
C PHE A 202 -0.08 -10.88 7.58
N ILE A 203 -1.06 -10.63 8.43
CA ILE A 203 -0.88 -10.33 9.84
C ILE A 203 -1.17 -11.61 10.62
N ARG A 204 -0.40 -11.82 11.67
CA ARG A 204 -0.59 -12.97 12.56
C ARG A 204 -0.87 -12.49 13.98
N GLY A 205 -1.99 -12.95 14.55
CA GLY A 205 -2.28 -12.97 15.96
C GLY A 205 -1.86 -14.30 16.60
N GLU A 206 -2.26 -14.56 17.82
CA GLU A 206 -1.86 -15.78 18.55
C GLU A 206 -2.29 -17.07 17.82
N ASN A 207 -3.55 -17.17 17.42
CA ASN A 207 -4.13 -18.38 16.82
C ASN A 207 -4.75 -18.16 15.44
N ARG A 208 -4.64 -16.95 14.88
CA ARG A 208 -5.29 -16.57 13.62
C ARG A 208 -4.35 -15.79 12.71
N GLU A 209 -4.56 -15.95 11.42
CA GLU A 209 -3.89 -15.20 10.38
C GLU A 209 -4.91 -14.46 9.53
N ARG A 210 -4.63 -13.19 9.23
CA ARG A 210 -5.43 -12.39 8.32
C ARG A 210 -4.59 -11.99 7.12
N ARG A 211 -5.03 -12.36 5.94
CA ARG A 211 -4.42 -11.92 4.68
C ARG A 211 -4.68 -10.43 4.46
N VAL A 212 -3.60 -9.68 4.21
CA VAL A 212 -3.63 -8.26 3.85
C VAL A 212 -3.57 -8.09 2.35
N ALA A 213 -2.68 -8.84 1.68
CA ALA A 213 -2.50 -8.76 0.24
C ALA A 213 -1.93 -10.07 -0.33
N ILE A 214 -2.01 -10.18 -1.65
CA ILE A 214 -1.21 -11.11 -2.45
C ILE A 214 -0.36 -10.25 -3.36
N ALA A 215 0.95 -10.46 -3.33
CA ALA A 215 1.90 -9.83 -4.22
C ALA A 215 2.29 -10.79 -5.32
N GLY A 216 2.04 -10.40 -6.56
CA GLY A 216 2.37 -11.14 -7.78
C GLY A 216 3.54 -10.54 -8.55
N PRO A 217 3.81 -11.02 -9.79
CA PRO A 217 4.90 -10.53 -10.62
C PRO A 217 4.81 -9.01 -10.83
N GLY A 218 5.97 -8.34 -10.72
CA GLY A 218 6.10 -6.89 -10.82
C GLY A 218 5.71 -6.13 -9.54
N GLU A 219 5.49 -6.81 -8.41
CA GLU A 219 5.24 -6.14 -7.14
C GLU A 219 6.48 -6.15 -6.25
N LEU A 220 6.85 -4.96 -5.76
CA LEU A 220 7.95 -4.77 -4.81
C LEU A 220 7.40 -4.88 -3.39
N VAL A 221 7.93 -5.79 -2.59
CA VAL A 221 7.48 -6.05 -1.21
C VAL A 221 8.58 -5.80 -0.18
N GLY A 222 8.19 -5.37 0.99
CA GLY A 222 9.08 -5.15 2.13
C GLY A 222 9.91 -3.86 2.08
N PHE A 223 9.86 -3.07 1.00
CA PHE A 223 10.63 -1.84 0.84
C PHE A 223 10.25 -0.73 1.85
N MET A 224 9.00 -0.64 2.28
CA MET A 224 8.57 0.38 3.25
C MET A 224 9.35 0.30 4.57
N ALA A 225 9.62 -0.91 5.05
CA ALA A 225 10.42 -1.13 6.25
C ALA A 225 11.89 -0.76 6.03
N VAL A 226 12.41 -0.96 4.81
CA VAL A 226 13.76 -0.54 4.41
C VAL A 226 13.87 0.99 4.39
N VAL A 227 12.96 1.68 3.70
CA VAL A 227 12.95 3.15 3.57
C VAL A 227 12.78 3.84 4.92
N ASN A 228 11.87 3.33 5.76
CA ASN A 228 11.54 3.93 7.06
C ASN A 228 12.45 3.47 8.20
N ALA A 229 13.48 2.67 7.93
CA ALA A 229 14.35 2.07 8.94
C ALA A 229 13.57 1.40 10.10
N ALA A 230 12.46 0.74 9.76
CA ALA A 230 11.53 0.15 10.71
C ALA A 230 11.54 -1.39 10.62
N PRO A 231 11.12 -2.11 11.67
CA PRO A 231 10.86 -3.54 11.58
C PRO A 231 9.76 -3.87 10.56
N ARG A 232 9.76 -5.11 10.07
CA ARG A 232 8.71 -5.64 9.19
C ARG A 232 7.34 -5.49 9.84
N ALA A 233 6.41 -4.82 9.20
CA ALA A 233 5.05 -4.62 9.73
C ALA A 233 4.15 -5.85 9.56
N ASN A 234 4.45 -6.69 8.58
CA ASN A 234 3.66 -7.86 8.20
C ASN A 234 4.57 -9.07 8.00
N ASN A 235 3.94 -10.24 7.84
CA ASN A 235 4.60 -11.47 7.42
C ASN A 235 4.43 -11.65 5.91
N ALA A 236 5.39 -12.34 5.27
CA ALA A 236 5.29 -12.76 3.88
C ALA A 236 5.62 -14.24 3.74
N ARG A 237 4.71 -14.99 3.10
CA ARG A 237 4.85 -16.43 2.84
C ARG A 237 4.57 -16.73 1.37
N VAL A 238 5.31 -17.65 0.82
CA VAL A 238 5.16 -18.12 -0.56
C VAL A 238 3.84 -18.87 -0.73
N ARG A 239 2.95 -18.33 -1.54
CA ARG A 239 1.67 -18.96 -1.90
C ARG A 239 1.80 -19.88 -3.11
N GLU A 240 2.58 -19.44 -4.10
CA GLU A 240 2.96 -20.20 -5.28
C GLU A 240 4.48 -20.10 -5.42
N ALA A 241 5.15 -21.18 -5.84
CA ALA A 241 6.61 -21.19 -5.96
C ALA A 241 7.12 -19.93 -6.63
N CYS A 242 7.97 -19.19 -5.92
CA CYS A 242 8.42 -17.85 -6.29
C CYS A 242 9.84 -17.84 -6.79
N CYS A 243 10.06 -16.98 -7.79
CA CYS A 243 11.37 -16.40 -8.10
C CYS A 243 11.32 -14.93 -7.65
N LEU A 244 12.18 -14.56 -6.72
CA LEU A 244 12.27 -13.22 -6.15
C LEU A 244 13.63 -12.62 -6.49
N LEU A 245 13.68 -11.36 -6.88
CA LEU A 245 14.90 -10.56 -6.86
C LEU A 245 15.00 -9.92 -5.47
N GLU A 246 15.92 -10.40 -4.65
CA GLU A 246 16.27 -9.81 -3.37
C GLU A 246 17.23 -8.63 -3.60
N ILE A 247 16.85 -7.44 -3.16
CA ILE A 247 17.69 -6.24 -3.21
C ILE A 247 18.10 -5.91 -1.77
N PRO A 248 19.41 -6.00 -1.44
CA PRO A 248 19.93 -5.68 -0.12
C PRO A 248 19.60 -4.23 0.28
N ARG A 249 19.33 -4.00 1.57
CA ARG A 249 19.00 -2.69 2.13
C ARG A 249 19.99 -1.60 1.71
N ALA A 250 21.30 -1.85 1.82
CA ALA A 250 22.32 -0.87 1.50
C ALA A 250 22.24 -0.45 0.03
N ALA A 251 22.20 -1.41 -0.90
CA ALA A 251 22.10 -1.15 -2.33
C ALA A 251 20.79 -0.46 -2.71
N PHE A 252 19.67 -0.89 -2.12
CA PHE A 252 18.38 -0.23 -2.35
C PHE A 252 18.41 1.23 -1.92
N LEU A 253 18.95 1.53 -0.73
CA LEU A 253 19.02 2.90 -0.20
C LEU A 253 20.02 3.76 -0.95
N GLU A 254 21.09 3.20 -1.51
CA GLU A 254 22.04 3.90 -2.37
C GLU A 254 21.35 4.44 -3.62
N ILE A 255 20.60 3.60 -4.35
CA ILE A 255 19.82 4.04 -5.50
C ILE A 255 18.69 4.97 -5.08
N TYR A 256 17.93 4.64 -4.03
CA TYR A 256 16.79 5.43 -3.54
C TYR A 256 17.19 6.85 -3.12
N ASN A 257 18.35 7.02 -2.51
CA ASN A 257 18.86 8.32 -2.05
C ASN A 257 19.77 9.00 -3.07
N GLY A 258 20.06 8.37 -4.19
CA GLY A 258 20.88 8.90 -5.26
C GLY A 258 20.25 10.04 -6.04
N GLY A 259 20.83 10.35 -7.20
CA GLY A 259 20.36 11.39 -8.13
C GLY A 259 20.41 10.94 -9.60
N SER A 260 20.56 9.62 -9.86
CA SER A 260 20.60 9.04 -11.21
C SER A 260 19.23 8.95 -11.86
N GLY A 261 19.17 8.59 -13.14
CA GLY A 261 17.94 8.21 -13.82
C GLY A 261 17.25 7.06 -13.11
N THR A 262 18.03 6.05 -12.70
CA THR A 262 17.56 4.90 -11.94
C THR A 262 16.88 5.29 -10.62
N THR A 263 17.38 6.33 -9.93
CA THR A 263 16.72 6.91 -8.75
C THR A 263 15.31 7.40 -9.09
N VAL A 264 15.17 8.17 -10.16
CA VAL A 264 13.87 8.71 -10.60
C VAL A 264 12.90 7.60 -10.96
N SER A 265 13.35 6.63 -11.75
CA SER A 265 12.54 5.49 -12.19
C SER A 265 12.15 4.59 -11.02
N LEU A 266 13.05 4.38 -10.04
CA LEU A 266 12.74 3.65 -8.80
C LEU A 266 11.67 4.37 -7.98
N HIS A 267 11.76 5.68 -7.78
CA HIS A 267 10.73 6.46 -7.09
C HIS A 267 9.37 6.34 -7.78
N HIS A 268 9.32 6.45 -9.12
CA HIS A 268 8.08 6.27 -9.87
C HIS A 268 7.49 4.86 -9.68
N ALA A 269 8.31 3.81 -9.74
CA ALA A 269 7.86 2.43 -9.52
C ALA A 269 7.31 2.24 -8.09
N ILE A 270 7.99 2.78 -7.09
CA ILE A 270 7.54 2.76 -5.69
C ILE A 270 6.21 3.49 -5.54
N HIS A 271 6.06 4.68 -6.10
CA HIS A 271 4.83 5.45 -6.01
C HIS A 271 3.66 4.70 -6.64
N ARG A 272 3.81 4.13 -7.85
CA ARG A 272 2.78 3.29 -8.48
C ARG A 272 2.42 2.08 -7.62
N SER A 273 3.41 1.43 -7.00
CA SER A 273 3.18 0.30 -6.08
C SER A 273 2.37 0.72 -4.85
N LEU A 274 2.71 1.84 -4.22
CA LEU A 274 1.98 2.39 -3.07
C LEU A 274 0.56 2.78 -3.44
N MET A 275 0.35 3.43 -4.58
CA MET A 275 -0.98 3.82 -5.06
C MET A 275 -1.89 2.60 -5.28
N ARG A 276 -1.37 1.55 -5.95
CA ARG A 276 -2.10 0.28 -6.12
C ARG A 276 -2.47 -0.35 -4.79
N SER A 277 -1.54 -0.34 -3.83
CA SER A 277 -1.77 -0.87 -2.48
C SER A 277 -2.82 -0.06 -1.72
N LEU A 278 -2.78 1.27 -1.78
CA LEU A 278 -3.78 2.16 -1.19
C LEU A 278 -5.17 1.92 -1.78
N GLY A 279 -5.28 1.78 -3.10
CA GLY A 279 -6.54 1.48 -3.79
C GLY A 279 -7.13 0.14 -3.32
N ARG A 280 -6.31 -0.92 -3.24
CA ARG A 280 -6.73 -2.24 -2.74
C ARG A 280 -7.20 -2.17 -1.28
N THR A 281 -6.44 -1.50 -0.42
CA THR A 281 -6.77 -1.38 1.02
C THR A 281 -8.03 -0.56 1.23
N ASN A 282 -8.24 0.53 0.49
CA ASN A 282 -9.49 1.30 0.51
C ASN A 282 -10.70 0.44 0.09
N THR A 283 -10.56 -0.33 -0.99
CA THR A 283 -11.62 -1.25 -1.44
C THR A 283 -11.94 -2.31 -0.37
N GLN A 284 -10.91 -2.88 0.25
CA GLN A 284 -11.08 -3.86 1.33
C GLN A 284 -11.79 -3.24 2.53
N LEU A 285 -11.36 -2.06 2.98
CA LEU A 285 -11.97 -1.34 4.10
C LEU A 285 -13.45 -1.01 3.82
N THR A 286 -13.75 -0.53 2.61
CA THR A 286 -15.12 -0.24 2.19
C THR A 286 -16.00 -1.50 2.24
N ARG A 287 -15.50 -2.64 1.77
CA ARG A 287 -16.22 -3.94 1.84
C ARG A 287 -16.49 -4.35 3.30
N LEU A 288 -15.47 -4.27 4.17
CA LEU A 288 -15.61 -4.63 5.58
C LEU A 288 -16.66 -3.78 6.28
N ILE A 289 -16.67 -2.47 6.03
CA ILE A 289 -17.66 -1.55 6.60
C ILE A 289 -19.06 -1.85 6.08
N SER A 290 -19.21 -2.07 4.77
CA SER A 290 -20.50 -2.41 4.17
C SER A 290 -21.05 -3.71 4.74
N HIS A 291 -20.20 -4.73 4.91
CA HIS A 291 -20.59 -6.01 5.51
C HIS A 291 -21.02 -5.85 6.97
N ALA A 292 -20.25 -5.08 7.77
CA ALA A 292 -20.59 -4.82 9.16
C ALA A 292 -21.94 -4.06 9.30
N ARG A 293 -22.25 -3.14 8.39
CA ARG A 293 -23.54 -2.43 8.35
C ARG A 293 -24.71 -3.35 8.01
N LEU A 294 -24.53 -4.23 7.01
CA LEU A 294 -25.56 -5.21 6.63
C LEU A 294 -25.84 -6.17 7.78
N SER A 295 -24.83 -6.75 8.40
CA SER A 295 -24.98 -7.65 9.53
C SER A 295 -25.63 -6.98 10.75
N ALA A 296 -25.33 -5.70 11.00
CA ALA A 296 -25.99 -4.94 12.06
C ALA A 296 -27.49 -4.69 11.75
N ALA A 297 -27.81 -4.40 10.49
CA ALA A 297 -29.19 -4.22 10.05
C ALA A 297 -29.98 -5.54 10.09
N GLU A 298 -29.38 -6.65 9.70
CA GLU A 298 -29.98 -7.99 9.80
C GLU A 298 -30.25 -8.39 11.24
N ASN A 299 -29.30 -8.16 12.16
CA ASN A 299 -29.50 -8.42 13.59
C ASN A 299 -30.63 -7.57 14.18
N GLN A 300 -30.70 -6.28 13.80
CA GLN A 300 -31.76 -5.38 14.27
C GLN A 300 -33.14 -5.78 13.72
N ALA A 301 -33.19 -6.26 12.46
CA ALA A 301 -34.41 -6.80 11.88
C ALA A 301 -34.87 -8.06 12.60
N ALA A 302 -33.93 -9.00 12.88
CA ALA A 302 -34.23 -10.22 13.63
C ALA A 302 -34.68 -9.96 15.07
N GLU A 303 -34.10 -8.96 15.74
CA GLU A 303 -34.56 -8.54 17.07
C GLU A 303 -35.97 -7.95 17.02
N LEU A 304 -36.30 -7.14 16.01
CA LEU A 304 -37.63 -6.60 15.79
C LEU A 304 -38.68 -7.69 15.48
N GLU A 305 -38.31 -8.66 14.64
CA GLU A 305 -39.16 -9.81 14.33
C GLU A 305 -39.43 -10.66 15.58
N ALA A 306 -38.41 -10.94 16.39
CA ALA A 306 -38.55 -11.66 17.65
C ALA A 306 -39.43 -10.92 18.65
N ALA A 307 -39.27 -9.59 18.74
CA ALA A 307 -40.12 -8.73 19.60
C ALA A 307 -41.57 -8.73 19.14
N LEU A 308 -41.83 -8.65 17.83
CA LEU A 308 -43.17 -8.71 17.24
C LEU A 308 -43.83 -10.08 17.48
N HIS A 309 -43.11 -11.18 17.28
CA HIS A 309 -43.63 -12.52 17.60
C HIS A 309 -43.97 -12.67 19.09
N GLY A 310 -43.10 -12.16 19.98
CA GLY A 310 -43.36 -12.18 21.43
C GLY A 310 -44.57 -11.35 21.87
N GLN A 311 -44.95 -10.32 21.11
CA GLN A 311 -46.15 -9.54 21.36
C GLN A 311 -47.44 -10.22 20.85
N ILE A 312 -47.37 -10.92 19.74
CA ILE A 312 -48.52 -11.65 19.17
C ILE A 312 -48.92 -12.82 20.10
N PHE A 313 -47.99 -13.56 20.65
CA PHE A 313 -48.27 -14.67 21.60
C PHE A 313 -48.74 -14.21 22.99
N ARG A 314 -48.56 -12.92 23.37
CA ARG A 314 -49.11 -12.35 24.61
C ARG A 314 -50.52 -11.76 24.45
N ALA A 315 -50.98 -11.53 23.22
CA ALA A 315 -52.30 -11.02 22.95
C ALA A 315 -53.37 -12.12 22.78
N GLU A 316 -52.97 -13.39 22.69
CA GLU A 316 -53.84 -14.56 22.57
C GLU A 316 -53.94 -15.39 23.87
N ALA A 317 -53.31 -14.95 24.96
CA ALA A 317 -53.42 -15.54 26.31
C ALA A 317 -54.17 -14.61 27.28
#